data_cfa413c94df3587160a11a92db4af068
#
_entry.id   cfa413c94df3587160a11a92db4af068
#
_cell.length_a   1.000
_cell.length_b   1.000
_cell.length_c   1.000
_cell.angle_alpha   90.00
_cell.angle_beta   90.00
_cell.angle_gamma   90.00
#
_symmetry.space_group_name_H-M   'P 1'
#
loop_
_entity.id
_entity.type
_entity.pdbx_description
1 polymer ?
#
loop_
_entity_poly.entity_id
_entity_poly.type
_entity_poly.pdbx_seq_one_letter_code
_entity_poly.pdbx_strand_id
1 'polypeptide(L)'
;MTPSQATRTEHDTFGPIDVPADKLWGAQTQRSLQNFDISGEQQPREIIRALAQVKRSSARVNCALGLQNAAITDAIAAAADEVIAGQHAGEFPLVV
;
A
#
# COMPACT_ATOMS: atom_id res chain seq x y z
N MET A 1 -22.56 21.74 3.27
CA MET A 1 -21.75 20.92 4.21
C MET A 1 -21.28 19.69 3.48
N THR A 2 -20.00 19.50 3.42
CA THR A 2 -19.43 18.29 2.84
C THR A 2 -19.67 17.14 3.79
N PRO A 3 -20.25 16.02 3.36
CA PRO A 3 -20.40 14.88 4.25
C PRO A 3 -19.04 14.40 4.71
N SER A 4 -18.95 14.00 5.96
CA SER A 4 -17.73 13.42 6.51
C SER A 4 -17.42 12.15 5.73
N GLN A 5 -16.20 12.03 5.24
CA GLN A 5 -15.76 10.79 4.63
C GLN A 5 -15.74 9.69 5.69
N ALA A 6 -16.25 8.52 5.34
CA ALA A 6 -16.18 7.37 6.23
C ALA A 6 -14.72 6.99 6.46
N THR A 7 -14.40 6.68 7.69
CA THR A 7 -13.04 6.27 8.08
C THR A 7 -13.09 4.91 8.77
N ARG A 8 -11.94 4.25 8.79
CA ARG A 8 -11.68 3.09 9.65
C ARG A 8 -10.49 3.41 10.54
N THR A 9 -10.38 2.76 11.67
CA THR A 9 -9.25 2.93 12.58
C THR A 9 -8.19 1.88 12.28
N GLU A 10 -6.97 2.34 12.06
CA GLU A 10 -5.77 1.50 11.91
C GLU A 10 -4.78 1.82 13.01
N HIS A 11 -3.84 0.92 13.25
CA HIS A 11 -2.88 1.05 14.36
C HIS A 11 -1.45 0.86 13.86
N ASP A 12 -0.54 1.64 14.45
CA ASP A 12 0.90 1.43 14.33
C ASP A 12 1.53 1.59 15.72
N THR A 13 2.85 1.67 15.80
CA THR A 13 3.55 1.80 17.09
C THR A 13 3.24 3.11 17.82
N PHE A 14 2.69 4.11 17.13
CA PHE A 14 2.27 5.39 17.72
C PHE A 14 0.82 5.39 18.18
N GLY A 15 0.09 4.30 17.96
CA GLY A 15 -1.29 4.16 18.39
C GLY A 15 -2.30 4.23 17.24
N PRO A 16 -3.58 4.46 17.56
CA PRO A 16 -4.63 4.49 16.55
C PRO A 16 -4.58 5.76 15.69
N ILE A 17 -5.02 5.62 14.46
CA ILE A 17 -5.18 6.72 13.52
C ILE A 17 -6.33 6.40 12.56
N ASP A 18 -7.12 7.40 12.19
CA ASP A 18 -8.21 7.22 11.25
C ASP A 18 -7.68 7.29 9.81
N VAL A 19 -8.10 6.32 9.01
CA VAL A 19 -7.75 6.19 7.59
C VAL A 19 -9.04 6.22 6.78
N PRO A 20 -9.08 6.89 5.61
CA PRO A 20 -10.26 6.83 4.76
C PRO A 20 -10.66 5.38 4.46
N ALA A 21 -11.94 5.06 4.67
CA ALA A 21 -12.41 3.67 4.58
C ALA A 21 -12.32 3.08 3.17
N ASP A 22 -12.34 3.94 2.14
CA ASP A 22 -12.26 3.55 0.74
C ASP A 22 -10.84 3.39 0.22
N LYS A 23 -9.83 3.64 1.06
CA LYS A 23 -8.42 3.51 0.67
C LYS A 23 -7.80 2.25 1.24
N LEU A 24 -6.77 1.77 0.57
CA LEU A 24 -6.12 0.50 0.91
C LEU A 24 -4.88 0.66 1.81
N TRP A 25 -4.38 1.88 1.94
CA TRP A 25 -3.19 2.09 2.78
C TRP A 25 -3.53 2.00 4.27
N GLY A 26 -2.51 1.78 5.08
CA GLY A 26 -2.66 1.62 6.52
C GLY A 26 -2.22 2.84 7.32
N ALA A 27 -1.96 2.60 8.60
CA ALA A 27 -1.65 3.65 9.57
C ALA A 27 -0.39 4.44 9.24
N GLN A 28 0.67 3.76 8.83
CA GLN A 28 1.96 4.44 8.59
C GLN A 28 1.88 5.41 7.42
N THR A 29 1.26 5.00 6.32
CA THR A 29 1.07 5.89 5.17
C THR A 29 0.18 7.08 5.55
N GLN A 30 -0.91 6.84 6.28
CA GLN A 30 -1.79 7.92 6.71
C GLN A 30 -1.06 8.92 7.61
N ARG A 31 -0.26 8.44 8.54
CA ARG A 31 0.51 9.32 9.45
C ARG A 31 1.56 10.12 8.68
N SER A 32 2.19 9.52 7.69
CA SER A 32 3.16 10.19 6.83
C SER A 32 2.49 11.29 6.00
N LEU A 33 1.29 11.05 5.47
CA LEU A 33 0.52 12.08 4.75
C LEU A 33 0.22 13.30 5.60
N GLN A 34 -0.10 13.10 6.88
CA GLN A 34 -0.41 14.18 7.80
C GLN A 34 0.84 14.96 8.21
N ASN A 35 2.00 14.30 8.29
CA ASN A 35 3.24 14.90 8.78
C ASN A 35 4.11 15.52 7.69
N PHE A 36 4.02 15.03 6.45
CA PHE A 36 4.93 15.40 5.38
C PHE A 36 4.17 15.87 4.13
N ASP A 37 3.42 16.93 4.26
CA ASP A 37 2.71 17.57 3.15
C ASP A 37 3.57 18.71 2.58
N ILE A 38 4.75 18.38 2.09
CA ILE A 38 5.76 19.37 1.69
C ILE A 38 5.84 19.57 0.18
N SER A 39 5.66 18.48 -0.59
CA SER A 39 5.83 18.47 -2.04
C SER A 39 4.55 17.99 -2.70
N GLY A 40 4.26 18.50 -3.91
CA GLY A 40 3.14 18.02 -4.70
C GLY A 40 3.46 16.81 -5.58
N GLU A 41 4.72 16.35 -5.56
CA GLU A 41 5.16 15.26 -6.42
C GLU A 41 4.96 13.91 -5.73
N GLN A 42 4.27 13.00 -6.40
CA GLN A 42 4.09 11.63 -5.94
C GLN A 42 5.19 10.73 -6.45
N GLN A 43 5.28 9.51 -5.92
CA GLN A 43 6.25 8.51 -6.36
C GLN A 43 6.05 8.20 -7.85
N PRO A 44 7.13 8.14 -8.65
CA PRO A 44 7.02 7.75 -10.05
C PRO A 44 6.38 6.38 -10.21
N ARG A 45 5.55 6.23 -11.23
CA ARG A 45 4.87 4.97 -11.55
C ARG A 45 5.87 3.82 -11.72
N GLU A 46 7.01 4.09 -12.34
CA GLU A 46 8.03 3.08 -12.59
C GLU A 46 8.61 2.49 -11.31
N ILE A 47 8.79 3.31 -10.27
CA ILE A 47 9.25 2.86 -8.96
C ILE A 47 8.20 1.97 -8.30
N ILE A 48 6.94 2.38 -8.35
CA ILE A 48 5.83 1.60 -7.78
C ILE A 48 5.73 0.24 -8.46
N ARG A 49 5.83 0.19 -9.78
CA ARG A 49 5.81 -1.06 -10.55
C ARG A 49 7.00 -1.95 -10.20
N ALA A 50 8.19 -1.36 -10.10
CA ALA A 50 9.40 -2.11 -9.75
C ALA A 50 9.28 -2.73 -8.35
N LEU A 51 8.78 -1.97 -7.37
CA LEU A 51 8.56 -2.49 -6.01
C LEU A 51 7.51 -3.60 -6.00
N ALA A 52 6.45 -3.48 -6.78
CA ALA A 52 5.46 -4.54 -6.90
C ALA A 52 6.06 -5.83 -7.49
N GLN A 53 6.92 -5.70 -8.49
CA GLN A 53 7.64 -6.83 -9.07
C GLN A 53 8.55 -7.51 -8.05
N VAL A 54 9.28 -6.72 -7.25
CA VAL A 54 10.14 -7.25 -6.19
C VAL A 54 9.32 -8.01 -5.15
N LYS A 55 8.21 -7.46 -4.71
CA LYS A 55 7.35 -8.11 -3.72
C LYS A 55 6.74 -9.40 -4.25
N ARG A 56 6.33 -9.43 -5.51
CA ARG A 56 5.81 -10.64 -6.15
C ARG A 56 6.88 -11.73 -6.20
N SER A 57 8.08 -11.39 -6.63
CA SER A 57 9.19 -12.33 -6.70
C SER A 57 9.61 -12.83 -5.32
N SER A 58 9.67 -11.94 -4.33
CA SER A 58 9.99 -12.30 -2.94
C SER A 58 8.96 -13.25 -2.35
N ALA A 59 7.67 -13.01 -2.61
CA ALA A 59 6.62 -13.90 -2.13
C ALA A 59 6.76 -15.32 -2.73
N ARG A 60 7.05 -15.41 -4.03
CA ARG A 60 7.25 -16.70 -4.70
C ARG A 60 8.46 -17.45 -4.16
N VAL A 61 9.57 -16.76 -3.93
CA VAL A 61 10.77 -17.35 -3.35
C VAL A 61 10.49 -17.83 -1.92
N ASN A 62 9.84 -17.02 -1.11
CA ASN A 62 9.49 -17.39 0.26
C ASN A 62 8.57 -18.61 0.31
N CYS A 63 7.64 -18.71 -0.63
CA CYS A 63 6.79 -19.88 -0.75
C CYS A 63 7.61 -21.12 -1.11
N ALA A 64 8.49 -21.02 -2.09
CA ALA A 64 9.35 -22.12 -2.53
C ALA A 64 10.29 -22.61 -1.41
N LEU A 65 10.71 -21.70 -0.53
CA LEU A 65 11.54 -22.02 0.64
C LEU A 65 10.74 -22.54 1.84
N GLY A 66 9.41 -22.63 1.74
CA GLY A 66 8.56 -23.08 2.82
C GLY A 66 8.32 -22.04 3.92
N LEU A 67 8.69 -20.76 3.69
CA LEU A 67 8.55 -19.69 4.67
C LEU A 67 7.19 -19.00 4.61
N GLN A 68 6.39 -19.26 3.58
CA GLN A 68 5.09 -18.64 3.37
C GLN A 68 4.16 -19.63 2.69
N ASN A 69 2.88 -19.67 3.10
CA ASN A 69 1.94 -20.59 2.48
C ASN A 69 1.51 -20.12 1.07
N ALA A 70 1.03 -21.07 0.27
CA ALA A 70 0.68 -20.83 -1.12
C ALA A 70 -0.49 -19.85 -1.27
N ALA A 71 -1.48 -19.90 -0.39
CA ALA A 71 -2.66 -19.03 -0.48
C ALA A 71 -2.28 -17.56 -0.26
N ILE A 72 -1.41 -17.27 0.70
CA ILE A 72 -0.90 -15.92 0.95
C ILE A 72 -0.03 -15.47 -0.23
N THR A 73 0.84 -16.35 -0.73
CA THR A 73 1.69 -16.06 -1.88
C THR A 73 0.87 -15.70 -3.11
N ASP A 74 -0.18 -16.46 -3.40
CA ASP A 74 -1.06 -16.19 -4.53
C ASP A 74 -1.80 -14.86 -4.38
N ALA A 75 -2.24 -14.52 -3.16
CA ALA A 75 -2.87 -13.24 -2.89
C ALA A 75 -1.91 -12.07 -3.09
N ILE A 76 -0.67 -12.19 -2.63
CA ILE A 76 0.37 -11.17 -2.82
C ILE A 76 0.68 -11.01 -4.30
N ALA A 77 0.85 -12.12 -5.02
CA ALA A 77 1.14 -12.07 -6.46
C ALA A 77 0.00 -11.44 -7.25
N ALA A 78 -1.26 -11.76 -6.93
CA ALA A 78 -2.41 -11.17 -7.58
C ALA A 78 -2.51 -9.66 -7.31
N ALA A 79 -2.29 -9.23 -6.06
CA ALA A 79 -2.28 -7.83 -5.70
C ALA A 79 -1.15 -7.08 -6.41
N ALA A 80 0.05 -7.66 -6.49
CA ALA A 80 1.19 -7.08 -7.19
C ALA A 80 0.89 -6.92 -8.69
N ASP A 81 0.26 -7.90 -9.31
CA ASP A 81 -0.13 -7.83 -10.72
C ASP A 81 -1.13 -6.69 -10.98
N GLU A 82 -2.09 -6.46 -10.06
CA GLU A 82 -3.01 -5.33 -10.15
C GLU A 82 -2.29 -3.99 -10.05
N VAL A 83 -1.32 -3.87 -9.16
CA VAL A 83 -0.50 -2.66 -9.02
C VAL A 83 0.31 -2.42 -10.29
N ILE A 84 0.94 -3.45 -10.84
CA ILE A 84 1.72 -3.36 -12.08
C ILE A 84 0.84 -2.91 -13.25
N ALA A 85 -0.40 -3.35 -13.28
CA ALA A 85 -1.38 -2.96 -14.29
C ALA A 85 -1.92 -1.52 -14.10
N GLY A 86 -1.59 -0.86 -13.00
CA GLY A 86 -2.02 0.51 -12.72
C GLY A 86 -3.41 0.62 -12.10
N GLN A 87 -4.00 -0.47 -11.62
CA GLN A 87 -5.36 -0.46 -11.10
C GLN A 87 -5.50 0.28 -9.76
N HIS A 88 -4.42 0.43 -9.02
CA HIS A 88 -4.42 1.05 -7.69
C HIS A 88 -3.56 2.31 -7.64
N ALA A 89 -3.54 3.09 -8.72
CA ALA A 89 -2.68 4.27 -8.82
C ALA A 89 -2.93 5.29 -7.70
N GLY A 90 -4.18 5.43 -7.25
CA GLY A 90 -4.55 6.35 -6.17
C GLY A 90 -4.18 5.88 -4.77
N GLU A 91 -3.63 4.68 -4.62
CA GLU A 91 -3.26 4.11 -3.32
C GLU A 91 -1.81 4.38 -2.92
N PHE A 92 -1.07 5.15 -3.73
CA PHE A 92 0.33 5.51 -3.48
C PHE A 92 0.46 7.03 -3.38
N PRO A 93 -0.09 7.63 -2.31
CA PRO A 93 -0.23 9.09 -2.24
C PRO A 93 0.98 9.82 -1.69
N LEU A 94 2.01 9.12 -1.20
CA LEU A 94 3.15 9.76 -0.57
C LEU A 94 3.97 10.54 -1.57
N VAL A 95 4.44 11.70 -1.14
CA VAL A 95 5.30 12.57 -1.95
C VAL A 95 6.76 12.12 -1.89
N VAL A 96 7.51 12.51 -2.89
CA VAL A 96 8.95 12.24 -2.93
C VAL A 96 9.72 13.26 -2.07
#